data_04d4f67531b5388d1783cbd9d5c000a1
#
_entry.id   04d4f67531b5388d1783cbd9d5c000a1
#
_cell.length_a   1.000
_cell.length_b   1.000
_cell.length_c   1.000
_cell.angle_alpha   90.00
_cell.angle_beta   90.00
_cell.angle_gamma   90.00
#
_symmetry.space_group_name_H-M   'P 1'
#
loop_
_entity.id
_entity.type
_entity.pdbx_description
1 polymer ?
#
loop_
_entity_poly.entity_id
_entity_poly.type
_entity_poly.pdbx_seq_one_letter_code
_entity_poly.pdbx_strand_id
1 'polypeptide(L)'
;MLRIGYTCFYKADIMKLNRYHSSYHKTFCAAIIIILLSSLHLRAQQPSKLVAYVGIVTPIASLSSGTITPNFKDSYQVGMPTGINILREGHLGFSLEMVPYIKIASGNSKMSNFLFHPGVLFPFGKEFTFIARAGFETSGRYGLTPVLSKVLTHGQAGKLFLATPFPVRFGNEQKISIAAAFQFGYIF
;
A
#
# COMPACT_ATOMS: atom_id res chain seq x y z
N MET A 1 -8.66 -21.88 64.75
CA MET A 1 -8.75 -22.66 63.52
C MET A 1 -9.90 -22.15 62.67
N LEU A 2 -9.81 -20.88 62.17
CA LEU A 2 -10.88 -20.22 61.39
C LEU A 2 -10.28 -19.02 60.60
N ARG A 3 -9.41 -19.31 59.62
CA ARG A 3 -8.84 -18.24 58.72
C ARG A 3 -8.65 -18.64 57.25
N ILE A 4 -9.16 -19.79 56.82
CA ILE A 4 -8.94 -20.32 55.47
C ILE A 4 -10.14 -20.09 54.50
N GLY A 5 -11.34 -19.76 55.06
CA GLY A 5 -12.55 -19.65 54.24
C GLY A 5 -12.71 -18.35 53.41
N TYR A 6 -12.19 -17.24 53.89
CA TYR A 6 -12.48 -15.94 53.27
C TYR A 6 -11.65 -15.59 52.01
N THR A 7 -10.47 -16.16 51.88
CA THR A 7 -9.59 -15.88 50.71
C THR A 7 -10.01 -16.60 49.44
N CYS A 8 -10.73 -17.71 49.55
CA CYS A 8 -11.16 -18.51 48.40
C CYS A 8 -12.38 -17.89 47.69
N PHE A 9 -13.31 -17.32 48.44
CA PHE A 9 -14.51 -16.65 47.90
C PHE A 9 -14.16 -15.35 47.17
N TYR A 10 -13.25 -14.54 47.72
CA TYR A 10 -12.85 -13.26 47.10
C TYR A 10 -12.14 -13.44 45.76
N LYS A 11 -11.36 -14.52 45.59
CA LYS A 11 -10.65 -14.83 44.37
C LYS A 11 -11.55 -15.33 43.23
N ALA A 12 -12.66 -16.00 43.59
CA ALA A 12 -13.65 -16.49 42.62
C ALA A 12 -14.50 -15.35 42.02
N ASP A 13 -14.83 -14.33 42.83
CA ASP A 13 -15.60 -13.17 42.34
C ASP A 13 -14.77 -12.23 41.44
N ILE A 14 -13.50 -12.02 41.75
CA ILE A 14 -12.59 -11.25 40.91
C ILE A 14 -12.38 -11.94 39.55
N MET A 15 -12.26 -13.26 39.50
CA MET A 15 -12.13 -14.00 38.23
C MET A 15 -13.41 -13.96 37.40
N LYS A 16 -14.59 -13.95 38.01
CA LYS A 16 -15.86 -13.76 37.30
C LYS A 16 -15.99 -12.35 36.75
N LEU A 17 -15.67 -11.31 37.50
CA LEU A 17 -15.68 -9.90 37.04
C LEU A 17 -14.71 -9.68 35.87
N ASN A 18 -13.51 -10.26 35.95
CA ASN A 18 -12.53 -10.12 34.88
C ASN A 18 -12.95 -10.83 33.59
N ARG A 19 -13.68 -11.94 33.69
CA ARG A 19 -14.24 -12.66 32.54
C ARG A 19 -15.37 -11.87 31.87
N TYR A 20 -16.23 -11.21 32.65
CA TYR A 20 -17.27 -10.32 32.12
C TYR A 20 -16.68 -9.12 31.39
N HIS A 21 -15.68 -8.46 31.98
CA HIS A 21 -15.05 -7.29 31.35
C HIS A 21 -14.36 -7.62 30.01
N SER A 22 -13.67 -8.75 29.93
CA SER A 22 -13.04 -9.24 28.69
C SER A 22 -14.07 -9.58 27.60
N SER A 23 -15.27 -10.05 27.97
CA SER A 23 -16.32 -10.38 26.99
C SER A 23 -16.93 -9.14 26.35
N TYR A 24 -17.18 -8.08 27.12
CA TYR A 24 -17.74 -6.81 26.61
C TYR A 24 -16.82 -6.13 25.60
N HIS A 25 -15.50 -6.13 25.81
CA HIS A 25 -14.55 -5.56 24.87
C HIS A 25 -14.54 -6.31 23.52
N LYS A 26 -14.62 -7.63 23.55
CA LYS A 26 -14.69 -8.45 22.33
C LYS A 26 -15.99 -8.21 21.56
N THR A 27 -17.11 -8.14 22.26
CA THR A 27 -18.43 -7.86 21.65
C THR A 27 -18.48 -6.44 21.10
N PHE A 28 -17.92 -5.46 21.81
CA PHE A 28 -17.85 -4.08 21.36
C PHE A 28 -16.96 -3.91 20.13
N CYS A 29 -15.78 -4.53 20.08
CA CYS A 29 -14.93 -4.55 18.90
C CYS A 29 -15.59 -5.23 17.71
N ALA A 30 -16.28 -6.35 17.92
CA ALA A 30 -17.02 -7.03 16.87
C ALA A 30 -18.16 -6.17 16.32
N ALA A 31 -18.89 -5.46 17.17
CA ALA A 31 -19.95 -4.53 16.76
C ALA A 31 -19.40 -3.36 15.93
N ILE A 32 -18.27 -2.77 16.30
CA ILE A 32 -17.59 -1.71 15.53
C ILE A 32 -17.17 -2.24 14.17
N ILE A 33 -16.60 -3.43 14.08
CA ILE A 33 -16.19 -4.05 12.81
C ILE A 33 -17.41 -4.29 11.92
N ILE A 34 -18.54 -4.77 12.46
CA ILE A 34 -19.77 -4.97 11.70
C ILE A 34 -20.34 -3.65 11.19
N ILE A 35 -20.33 -2.58 12.01
CA ILE A 35 -20.78 -1.24 11.60
C ILE A 35 -19.87 -0.67 10.49
N LEU A 36 -18.56 -0.84 10.61
CA LEU A 36 -17.60 -0.43 9.58
C LEU A 36 -17.78 -1.21 8.28
N LEU A 37 -18.04 -2.52 8.35
CA LEU A 37 -18.29 -3.36 7.18
C LEU A 37 -19.65 -3.03 6.53
N SER A 38 -20.70 -2.76 7.31
CA SER A 38 -22.02 -2.40 6.76
C SER A 38 -22.01 -1.05 6.06
N SER A 39 -21.21 -0.08 6.52
CA SER A 39 -21.05 1.22 5.83
C SER A 39 -20.39 1.11 4.47
N LEU A 40 -19.63 0.04 4.20
CA LEU A 40 -19.03 -0.22 2.89
C LEU A 40 -20.06 -0.70 1.86
N HIS A 41 -21.13 -1.39 2.28
CA HIS A 41 -22.17 -1.91 1.36
C HIS A 41 -23.06 -0.81 0.76
N LEU A 42 -23.28 0.29 1.47
CA LEU A 42 -24.16 1.38 1.00
C LEU A 42 -23.57 2.17 -0.20
N ARG A 43 -22.26 2.07 -0.44
CA ARG A 43 -21.60 2.78 -1.55
C ARG A 43 -21.23 1.89 -2.74
N ALA A 44 -21.49 0.59 -2.67
CA ALA A 44 -21.17 -0.37 -3.74
C ALA A 44 -22.02 -0.20 -5.01
N GLN A 45 -23.12 0.54 -4.96
CA GLN A 45 -24.08 0.71 -6.06
C GLN A 45 -23.76 1.89 -7.00
N GLN A 46 -22.69 2.67 -6.74
CA GLN A 46 -22.30 3.74 -7.66
C GLN A 46 -21.53 3.16 -8.85
N PRO A 47 -21.79 3.66 -10.09
CA PRO A 47 -21.08 3.20 -11.26
C PRO A 47 -19.56 3.41 -11.07
N SER A 48 -18.80 2.34 -11.22
CA SER A 48 -17.36 2.35 -11.16
C SER A 48 -16.78 2.05 -12.53
N LYS A 49 -15.73 2.78 -12.90
CA LYS A 49 -14.97 2.53 -14.12
C LYS A 49 -13.72 1.73 -13.77
N LEU A 50 -13.59 0.56 -14.37
CA LEU A 50 -12.36 -0.23 -14.31
C LEU A 50 -11.48 0.19 -15.48
N VAL A 51 -10.24 0.54 -15.20
CA VAL A 51 -9.22 0.83 -16.20
C VAL A 51 -7.94 0.05 -15.90
N ALA A 52 -7.29 -0.47 -16.92
CA ALA A 52 -5.98 -1.10 -16.81
C ALA A 52 -4.89 -0.15 -17.30
N TYR A 53 -3.67 -0.38 -16.85
CA TYR A 53 -2.51 0.35 -17.33
C TYR A 53 -1.26 -0.52 -17.31
N VAL A 54 -0.30 -0.13 -18.16
CA VAL A 54 1.06 -0.64 -18.16
C VAL A 54 2.04 0.53 -18.22
N GLY A 55 3.27 0.31 -17.77
CA GLY A 55 4.27 1.36 -17.81
C GLY A 55 5.69 0.89 -17.56
N ILE A 56 6.57 1.86 -17.44
CA ILE A 56 7.96 1.69 -17.03
C ILE A 56 8.18 2.62 -15.84
N VAL A 57 8.78 2.11 -14.78
CA VAL A 57 9.20 2.91 -13.62
C VAL A 57 10.70 2.81 -13.45
N THR A 58 11.35 3.96 -13.34
CA THR A 58 12.80 4.08 -13.14
C THR A 58 13.06 4.81 -11.84
N PRO A 59 13.62 4.13 -10.82
CA PRO A 59 14.18 4.81 -9.66
C PRO A 59 15.27 5.81 -10.13
N ILE A 60 15.32 6.97 -9.51
CA ILE A 60 16.36 7.99 -9.81
C ILE A 60 17.49 7.86 -8.79
N ALA A 61 17.12 7.90 -7.54
CA ALA A 61 18.04 7.76 -6.43
C ALA A 61 17.31 7.20 -5.19
N SER A 62 18.07 6.56 -4.31
CA SER A 62 17.61 6.13 -3.01
C SER A 62 18.51 6.68 -1.90
N LEU A 63 17.89 7.07 -0.79
CA LEU A 63 18.55 7.48 0.44
C LEU A 63 18.39 6.38 1.48
N SER A 64 19.48 5.87 2.01
CA SER A 64 19.50 4.93 3.13
C SER A 64 20.68 5.22 4.02
N SER A 65 20.46 5.32 5.35
CA SER A 65 21.53 5.61 6.32
C SER A 65 22.36 6.87 6.02
N GLY A 66 21.71 7.92 5.51
CA GLY A 66 22.39 9.16 5.14
C GLY A 66 23.17 9.11 3.81
N THR A 67 23.23 7.97 3.13
CA THR A 67 23.91 7.81 1.84
C THR A 67 22.89 7.83 0.70
N ILE A 68 23.13 8.71 -0.29
CA ILE A 68 22.36 8.77 -1.53
C ILE A 68 23.04 7.87 -2.56
N THR A 69 22.27 6.91 -3.11
CA THR A 69 22.72 6.01 -4.17
C THR A 69 21.94 6.30 -5.42
N PRO A 70 22.55 6.88 -6.48
CA PRO A 70 21.92 7.04 -7.78
C PRO A 70 21.71 5.68 -8.47
N ASN A 71 20.63 5.57 -9.24
CA ASN A 71 20.29 4.32 -9.95
C ASN A 71 21.25 4.00 -11.11
N PHE A 72 22.04 4.98 -11.57
CA PHE A 72 22.84 4.84 -12.80
C PHE A 72 24.36 4.75 -12.53
N LYS A 73 24.78 4.63 -11.26
CA LYS A 73 26.20 4.66 -10.92
C LYS A 73 26.88 3.30 -11.17
N ASP A 74 26.47 2.28 -10.44
CA ASP A 74 27.10 0.95 -10.46
C ASP A 74 26.13 -0.13 -11.00
N SER A 75 24.86 0.21 -11.08
CA SER A 75 23.81 -0.65 -11.59
C SER A 75 22.62 0.20 -12.03
N TYR A 76 21.83 -0.37 -12.93
CA TYR A 76 20.56 0.20 -13.37
C TYR A 76 19.41 -0.71 -12.95
N GLN A 77 18.39 -0.14 -12.35
CA GLN A 77 17.16 -0.84 -12.01
C GLN A 77 15.97 -0.21 -12.72
N VAL A 78 15.15 -1.03 -13.32
CA VAL A 78 13.90 -0.63 -13.97
C VAL A 78 12.79 -1.57 -13.54
N GLY A 79 11.59 -1.04 -13.37
CA GLY A 79 10.37 -1.80 -13.09
C GLY A 79 9.40 -1.70 -14.26
N MET A 80 8.54 -2.71 -14.40
CA MET A 80 7.48 -2.77 -15.42
C MET A 80 6.12 -2.85 -14.74
N PRO A 81 5.58 -1.72 -14.23
CA PRO A 81 4.29 -1.67 -13.56
C PRO A 81 3.17 -2.08 -14.50
N THR A 82 2.34 -2.99 -14.01
CA THR A 82 1.07 -3.36 -14.62
C THR A 82 0.01 -3.31 -13.53
N GLY A 83 -1.11 -2.66 -13.80
CA GLY A 83 -2.12 -2.47 -12.76
C GLY A 83 -3.51 -2.21 -13.29
N ILE A 84 -4.43 -2.23 -12.34
CA ILE A 84 -5.83 -1.87 -12.53
C ILE A 84 -6.22 -0.79 -11.53
N ASN A 85 -7.07 0.13 -11.99
CA ASN A 85 -7.70 1.15 -11.16
C ASN A 85 -9.22 1.01 -11.23
N ILE A 86 -9.86 1.02 -10.07
CA ILE A 86 -11.30 1.14 -9.94
C ILE A 86 -11.60 2.59 -9.60
N LEU A 87 -12.14 3.31 -10.55
CA LEU A 87 -12.42 4.75 -10.44
C LEU A 87 -13.90 4.95 -10.11
N ARG A 88 -14.18 5.89 -9.23
CA ARG A 88 -15.53 6.34 -8.91
C ARG A 88 -15.59 7.86 -9.10
N GLU A 89 -16.61 8.34 -9.78
CA GLU A 89 -16.77 9.76 -10.03
C GLU A 89 -17.01 10.51 -8.71
N GLY A 90 -16.20 11.54 -8.44
CA GLY A 90 -16.26 12.33 -7.22
C GLY A 90 -15.86 11.61 -5.92
N HIS A 91 -15.33 10.38 -6.00
CA HIS A 91 -15.00 9.56 -4.85
C HIS A 91 -13.60 8.98 -4.91
N LEU A 92 -13.17 8.40 -3.78
CA LEU A 92 -11.94 7.63 -3.70
C LEU A 92 -12.01 6.43 -4.63
N GLY A 93 -10.93 6.19 -5.38
CA GLY A 93 -10.73 4.99 -6.17
C GLY A 93 -9.83 3.98 -5.46
N PHE A 94 -9.72 2.79 -6.05
CA PHE A 94 -8.80 1.75 -5.60
C PHE A 94 -7.83 1.41 -6.72
N SER A 95 -6.57 1.14 -6.38
CA SER A 95 -5.50 0.75 -7.29
C SER A 95 -4.86 -0.55 -6.84
N LEU A 96 -4.61 -1.44 -7.79
CA LEU A 96 -3.77 -2.62 -7.59
C LEU A 96 -2.71 -2.62 -8.67
N GLU A 97 -1.44 -2.57 -8.26
CA GLU A 97 -0.29 -2.58 -9.16
C GLU A 97 0.65 -3.71 -8.81
N MET A 98 1.24 -4.34 -9.81
CA MET A 98 2.31 -5.33 -9.69
C MET A 98 3.51 -4.85 -10.50
N VAL A 99 4.70 -4.92 -9.90
CA VAL A 99 5.92 -4.40 -10.54
C VAL A 99 7.05 -5.41 -10.43
N PRO A 100 7.37 -6.16 -11.48
CA PRO A 100 8.65 -6.85 -11.59
C PRO A 100 9.76 -5.80 -11.78
N TYR A 101 10.81 -5.88 -10.95
CA TYR A 101 12.02 -5.07 -11.06
C TYR A 101 13.16 -5.89 -11.65
N ILE A 102 13.77 -5.36 -12.70
CA ILE A 102 14.97 -5.91 -13.33
C ILE A 102 16.15 -5.05 -12.92
N LYS A 103 17.20 -5.67 -12.42
CA LYS A 103 18.47 -5.03 -12.11
C LYS A 103 19.52 -5.48 -13.12
N ILE A 104 20.24 -4.52 -13.70
CA ILE A 104 21.35 -4.72 -14.62
C ILE A 104 22.61 -4.25 -13.91
N ALA A 105 23.60 -5.12 -13.75
CA ALA A 105 24.89 -4.81 -13.15
C ALA A 105 25.97 -5.66 -13.80
N SER A 106 27.12 -5.06 -14.12
CA SER A 106 28.28 -5.74 -14.72
C SER A 106 27.91 -6.57 -15.96
N GLY A 107 27.04 -6.05 -16.83
CA GLY A 107 26.59 -6.73 -18.05
C GLY A 107 25.56 -7.84 -17.86
N ASN A 108 25.20 -8.18 -16.63
CA ASN A 108 24.20 -9.19 -16.32
C ASN A 108 22.86 -8.56 -15.90
N SER A 109 21.75 -9.10 -16.37
CA SER A 109 20.42 -8.68 -15.98
C SER A 109 19.69 -9.81 -15.25
N LYS A 110 19.00 -9.45 -14.16
CA LYS A 110 18.16 -10.40 -13.40
C LYS A 110 16.95 -9.70 -12.81
N MET A 111 15.88 -10.45 -12.61
CA MET A 111 14.78 -9.99 -11.78
C MET A 111 15.27 -9.88 -10.34
N SER A 112 15.27 -8.64 -9.81
CA SER A 112 15.79 -8.35 -8.48
C SER A 112 14.72 -8.39 -7.42
N ASN A 113 13.48 -8.09 -7.78
CA ASN A 113 12.37 -7.97 -6.86
C ASN A 113 11.03 -7.98 -7.60
N PHE A 114 9.98 -8.40 -6.92
CA PHE A 114 8.60 -8.26 -7.37
C PHE A 114 7.83 -7.51 -6.28
N LEU A 115 7.17 -6.44 -6.67
CA LEU A 115 6.41 -5.57 -5.77
C LEU A 115 4.91 -5.77 -6.01
N PHE A 116 4.18 -6.10 -4.96
CA PHE A 116 2.73 -6.05 -4.88
C PHE A 116 2.30 -4.75 -4.21
N HIS A 117 1.39 -3.98 -4.84
CA HIS A 117 1.25 -2.56 -4.56
C HIS A 117 -0.22 -2.10 -4.55
N PRO A 118 -1.05 -2.56 -3.58
CA PRO A 118 -2.41 -2.08 -3.41
C PRO A 118 -2.42 -0.62 -2.92
N GLY A 119 -3.44 0.14 -3.31
CA GLY A 119 -3.53 1.54 -2.92
C GLY A 119 -4.88 2.18 -3.11
N VAL A 120 -4.99 3.42 -2.65
CA VAL A 120 -6.16 4.27 -2.77
C VAL A 120 -5.83 5.45 -3.67
N LEU A 121 -6.75 5.78 -4.57
CA LEU A 121 -6.67 6.89 -5.51
C LEU A 121 -7.46 8.08 -4.97
N PHE A 122 -6.84 9.24 -5.01
CA PHE A 122 -7.42 10.53 -4.64
C PHE A 122 -7.35 11.46 -5.85
N PRO A 123 -8.31 11.42 -6.78
CA PRO A 123 -8.34 12.33 -7.91
C PRO A 123 -8.52 13.77 -7.43
N PHE A 124 -7.75 14.70 -8.00
CA PHE A 124 -7.91 16.12 -7.74
C PHE A 124 -7.64 16.93 -9.02
N GLY A 125 -8.50 17.90 -9.27
CA GLY A 125 -8.48 18.59 -10.56
C GLY A 125 -8.83 17.67 -11.73
N LYS A 126 -8.53 18.12 -12.95
CA LYS A 126 -8.93 17.40 -14.18
C LYS A 126 -7.99 16.25 -14.57
N GLU A 127 -6.70 16.36 -14.22
CA GLU A 127 -5.64 15.49 -14.75
C GLU A 127 -4.76 14.86 -13.68
N PHE A 128 -4.89 15.30 -12.43
CA PHE A 128 -4.02 14.86 -11.36
C PHE A 128 -4.69 13.83 -10.47
N THR A 129 -3.91 12.87 -10.02
CA THR A 129 -4.32 11.89 -9.02
C THR A 129 -3.18 11.70 -8.03
N PHE A 130 -3.47 11.87 -6.75
CA PHE A 130 -2.61 11.38 -5.68
C PHE A 130 -2.96 9.93 -5.38
N ILE A 131 -1.96 9.06 -5.22
CA ILE A 131 -2.15 7.65 -4.93
C ILE A 131 -1.32 7.31 -3.70
N ALA A 132 -1.96 6.74 -2.69
CA ALA A 132 -1.28 6.19 -1.52
C ALA A 132 -1.28 4.66 -1.63
N ARG A 133 -0.11 4.04 -1.77
CA ARG A 133 0.05 2.59 -1.93
C ARG A 133 0.79 1.97 -0.75
N ALA A 134 0.36 0.79 -0.33
CA ALA A 134 1.14 -0.10 0.52
C ALA A 134 1.98 -1.00 -0.39
N GLY A 135 3.28 -1.11 -0.11
CA GLY A 135 4.21 -1.93 -0.90
C GLY A 135 4.63 -3.17 -0.15
N PHE A 136 4.57 -4.32 -0.83
CA PHE A 136 5.04 -5.62 -0.33
C PHE A 136 5.97 -6.24 -1.36
N GLU A 137 7.21 -6.46 -0.98
CA GLU A 137 8.27 -6.92 -1.87
C GLU A 137 8.64 -8.39 -1.61
N THR A 138 8.96 -9.13 -2.66
CA THR A 138 9.48 -10.52 -2.52
C THR A 138 10.83 -10.56 -1.81
N SER A 139 11.52 -9.44 -1.72
CA SER A 139 12.72 -9.28 -0.87
C SER A 139 12.41 -9.32 0.63
N GLY A 140 11.15 -9.38 1.05
CA GLY A 140 10.71 -9.30 2.44
C GLY A 140 10.62 -7.86 2.97
N ARG A 141 10.83 -6.86 2.13
CA ARG A 141 10.62 -5.44 2.49
C ARG A 141 9.17 -5.04 2.25
N TYR A 142 8.68 -4.12 3.06
CA TYR A 142 7.35 -3.54 2.95
C TYR A 142 7.41 -2.03 3.18
N GLY A 143 6.32 -1.33 2.92
CA GLY A 143 6.29 0.10 3.18
C GLY A 143 5.17 0.84 2.48
N LEU A 144 5.35 2.14 2.33
CA LEU A 144 4.38 3.04 1.71
C LEU A 144 5.00 3.72 0.49
N THR A 145 4.17 4.02 -0.49
CA THR A 145 4.56 4.78 -1.67
C THR A 145 3.50 5.82 -1.99
N PRO A 146 3.67 7.07 -1.56
CA PRO A 146 2.93 8.18 -2.12
C PRO A 146 3.35 8.38 -3.58
N VAL A 147 2.38 8.59 -4.46
CA VAL A 147 2.57 8.79 -5.90
C VAL A 147 1.75 9.98 -6.36
N LEU A 148 2.36 10.91 -7.05
CA LEU A 148 1.66 11.95 -7.78
C LEU A 148 1.62 11.55 -9.27
N SER A 149 0.43 11.40 -9.82
CA SER A 149 0.20 11.04 -11.22
C SER A 149 -0.51 12.15 -11.97
N LYS A 150 -0.12 12.34 -13.22
CA LYS A 150 -0.73 13.29 -14.15
C LYS A 150 -1.00 12.62 -15.48
N VAL A 151 -2.22 12.75 -15.99
CA VAL A 151 -2.54 12.39 -17.37
C VAL A 151 -1.98 13.45 -18.29
N LEU A 152 -1.21 13.06 -19.31
CA LEU A 152 -0.55 13.96 -20.26
C LEU A 152 -1.38 14.16 -21.51
N THR A 153 -1.96 13.07 -22.04
CA THR A 153 -2.71 13.10 -23.31
C THR A 153 -3.94 12.21 -23.21
N HIS A 154 -4.97 12.54 -23.97
CA HIS A 154 -6.18 11.76 -24.14
C HIS A 154 -6.28 11.34 -25.61
N GLY A 155 -6.12 10.05 -25.88
CA GLY A 155 -6.34 9.44 -27.19
C GLY A 155 -7.68 8.67 -27.24
N GLN A 156 -8.11 8.29 -28.44
CA GLN A 156 -9.30 7.46 -28.63
C GLN A 156 -9.14 6.06 -28.00
N ALA A 157 -7.92 5.51 -28.08
CA ALA A 157 -7.61 4.17 -27.57
C ALA A 157 -7.13 4.15 -26.10
N GLY A 158 -6.79 5.30 -25.51
CA GLY A 158 -6.31 5.38 -24.12
C GLY A 158 -5.57 6.68 -23.82
N LYS A 159 -4.85 6.71 -22.71
CA LYS A 159 -4.23 7.92 -22.16
C LYS A 159 -2.78 7.66 -21.77
N LEU A 160 -1.88 8.59 -22.08
CA LEU A 160 -0.52 8.60 -21.54
C LEU A 160 -0.52 9.28 -20.18
N PHE A 161 0.26 8.75 -19.24
CA PHE A 161 0.44 9.37 -17.93
C PHE A 161 1.91 9.39 -17.52
N LEU A 162 2.21 10.35 -16.67
CA LEU A 162 3.47 10.46 -15.93
C LEU A 162 3.17 10.40 -14.44
N ALA A 163 4.00 9.68 -13.68
CA ALA A 163 3.87 9.65 -12.23
C ALA A 163 5.23 9.72 -11.54
N THR A 164 5.23 10.25 -10.33
CA THR A 164 6.41 10.36 -9.46
C THR A 164 6.17 9.60 -8.17
N PRO A 165 6.58 8.32 -8.10
CA PRO A 165 6.55 7.54 -6.87
C PRO A 165 7.67 7.94 -5.91
N PHE A 166 7.35 7.99 -4.60
CA PHE A 166 8.30 8.22 -3.50
C PHE A 166 8.23 7.05 -2.52
N PRO A 167 8.81 5.89 -2.82
CA PRO A 167 8.74 4.73 -1.96
C PRO A 167 9.55 4.90 -0.69
N VAL A 168 8.93 4.57 0.45
CA VAL A 168 9.58 4.38 1.75
C VAL A 168 9.51 2.90 2.08
N ARG A 169 10.64 2.26 2.37
CA ARG A 169 10.75 0.81 2.59
C ARG A 169 11.39 0.49 3.93
N PHE A 170 10.84 -0.54 4.58
CA PHE A 170 11.24 -1.09 5.87
C PHE A 170 11.40 -2.61 5.76
N GLY A 171 11.89 -3.24 6.83
CA GLY A 171 11.92 -4.71 6.98
C GLY A 171 13.12 -5.39 6.33
N ASN A 172 13.16 -6.73 6.49
CA ASN A 172 14.24 -7.61 6.04
C ASN A 172 15.61 -7.20 6.61
N GLU A 173 15.66 -6.82 7.91
CA GLU A 173 16.86 -6.41 8.62
C GLU A 173 17.66 -5.28 7.95
N GLN A 174 17.11 -4.69 6.90
CA GLN A 174 17.70 -3.56 6.20
C GLN A 174 17.26 -2.24 6.81
N LYS A 175 18.13 -1.26 6.71
CA LYS A 175 17.85 0.11 7.13
C LYS A 175 16.73 0.70 6.29
N ILE A 176 15.96 1.62 6.89
CA ILE A 176 14.92 2.37 6.20
C ILE A 176 15.52 3.03 4.95
N SER A 177 14.82 2.93 3.84
CA SER A 177 15.19 3.65 2.62
C SER A 177 14.02 4.47 2.10
N ILE A 178 14.34 5.63 1.56
CA ILE A 178 13.44 6.51 0.83
C ILE A 178 14.01 6.65 -0.58
N ALA A 179 13.16 6.57 -1.60
CA ALA A 179 13.61 6.78 -2.96
C ALA A 179 12.69 7.74 -3.71
N ALA A 180 13.19 8.26 -4.82
CA ALA A 180 12.40 8.98 -5.82
C ALA A 180 12.47 8.22 -7.15
N ALA A 181 11.36 8.16 -7.85
CA ALA A 181 11.27 7.48 -9.15
C ALA A 181 10.42 8.25 -10.14
N PHE A 182 10.60 7.96 -11.42
CA PHE A 182 9.69 8.34 -12.48
C PHE A 182 8.99 7.10 -13.05
N GLN A 183 7.70 7.24 -13.31
CA GLN A 183 6.90 6.21 -13.97
C GLN A 183 6.19 6.86 -15.16
N PHE A 184 6.37 6.28 -16.32
CA PHE A 184 5.65 6.65 -17.54
C PHE A 184 4.82 5.45 -17.99
N GLY A 185 3.58 5.68 -18.44
CA GLY A 185 2.73 4.57 -18.81
C GLY A 185 1.52 4.96 -19.67
N TYR A 186 0.77 3.93 -20.01
CA TYR A 186 -0.42 4.01 -20.83
C TYR A 186 -1.61 3.37 -20.10
N ILE A 187 -2.74 4.07 -20.07
CA ILE A 187 -4.02 3.66 -19.50
C ILE A 187 -4.96 3.31 -20.66
N PHE A 188 -5.57 2.11 -20.57
CA PHE A 188 -6.54 1.60 -21.56
C PHE A 188 -7.97 1.96 -21.21
#